data_8031c6dde23d72385480ec1a909cf819
#
_entry.id   8031c6dde23d72385480ec1a909cf819
#
_cell.length_a   1.000
_cell.length_b   1.000
_cell.length_c   1.000
_cell.angle_alpha   90.00
_cell.angle_beta   90.00
_cell.angle_gamma   90.00
#
_symmetry.space_group_name_H-M   'P 1'
#
loop_
_entity.id
_entity.type
_entity.pdbx_description
1 polymer ?
#
loop_
_entity_poly.entity_id
_entity_poly.type
_entity_poly.pdbx_seq_one_letter_code
_entity_poly.pdbx_strand_id
1 'polypeptide(L)'
;MDSIDLFYDKGKLELCTFINEPTNKFMKLSSFVYGIISFHDGKIRVPGRLTDQLITDDDDVDFSSLEGREVVPRFRRRYSVDKSDLIPTISLAFTLADEYYPHQEYSVLAPNKEYDIPGVVGYGVYTSRFRIKESGLERAVPFIDEDSATASVEAGKLALIHSGVDSRLVGKVYVGSESNPYAVKPIASKVAQVLKLGEEDGDIQGVDAVDTEFACKAATSMFKDAASLVSYPRSGIKYAMVIGADNAQAAPRGCIGGELDTFVGYGGAAFIFGKHDVIAEVEGWYSCTSDTPDFWRRDGEPFPMHGGRFTGDPAYFKHVRKATQKLMEHFNLKASDLNYFVAHQPNPQFPVRIAKELGFRDEQYLPSIQINKFGNTYSGCSPVGLAAVLDIAKPEERILVTSYGSGAGSDAYLLRTTSQLVDKRKRQKINVKFQAENPFIEYVDYTTYRRLKLGM
;
A
#
# COMPACT_ATOMS: atom_id res chain seq x y z
N MET A 1 27.97 13.00 -16.33
CA MET A 1 26.72 12.64 -16.99
C MET A 1 25.66 12.70 -15.91
N ASP A 2 24.72 13.62 -16.05
CA ASP A 2 23.60 13.70 -15.12
C ASP A 2 22.81 12.39 -15.25
N SER A 3 22.88 11.55 -14.23
CA SER A 3 22.10 10.31 -14.21
C SER A 3 20.63 10.69 -14.03
N ILE A 4 19.79 10.31 -15.01
CA ILE A 4 18.34 10.43 -14.82
C ILE A 4 17.97 9.43 -13.76
N ASP A 5 17.33 9.88 -12.70
CA ASP A 5 16.54 9.00 -11.88
C ASP A 5 15.14 8.88 -12.50
N LEU A 6 15.03 8.02 -13.53
CA LEU A 6 13.77 7.75 -14.23
C LEU A 6 12.61 7.40 -13.30
N PHE A 7 12.92 7.11 -12.04
CA PHE A 7 11.91 6.74 -11.06
C PHE A 7 11.22 7.95 -10.41
N TYR A 8 11.96 9.06 -10.30
CA TYR A 8 11.46 10.27 -9.63
C TYR A 8 11.30 11.45 -10.58
N ASP A 9 11.96 11.41 -11.74
CA ASP A 9 11.94 12.52 -12.68
C ASP A 9 10.62 12.56 -13.47
N LYS A 10 10.14 13.75 -13.75
CA LYS A 10 9.03 13.93 -14.69
C LYS A 10 9.56 14.07 -16.11
N GLY A 11 8.83 13.50 -17.05
CA GLY A 11 9.11 13.62 -18.47
C GLY A 11 8.03 14.40 -19.20
N LYS A 12 8.23 14.61 -20.48
CA LYS A 12 7.27 15.21 -21.39
C LYS A 12 6.99 14.23 -22.54
N LEU A 13 5.73 13.98 -22.83
CA LEU A 13 5.32 13.16 -23.97
C LEU A 13 5.50 13.96 -25.25
N GLU A 14 6.48 13.61 -26.10
CA GLU A 14 6.76 14.32 -27.36
C GLU A 14 5.88 13.86 -28.50
N LEU A 15 5.72 12.53 -28.59
CA LEU A 15 4.94 11.86 -29.62
C LEU A 15 4.20 10.70 -28.96
N CYS A 16 3.02 10.36 -29.45
CA CYS A 16 2.36 9.12 -29.09
C CYS A 16 1.61 8.49 -30.25
N THR A 17 1.36 7.21 -30.14
CA THR A 17 0.56 6.44 -31.08
C THR A 17 -0.28 5.43 -30.30
N PHE A 18 -1.39 5.06 -30.89
CA PHE A 18 -2.27 4.04 -30.35
C PHE A 18 -1.91 2.66 -30.91
N ILE A 19 -1.74 1.71 -30.05
CA ILE A 19 -1.48 0.32 -30.39
C ILE A 19 -2.78 -0.45 -30.24
N ASN A 20 -3.45 -0.69 -31.35
CA ASN A 20 -4.76 -1.36 -31.37
C ASN A 20 -4.63 -2.88 -31.25
N GLU A 21 -3.60 -3.44 -31.88
CA GLU A 21 -3.29 -4.87 -31.81
C GLU A 21 -1.96 -5.07 -31.10
N PRO A 22 -1.96 -5.27 -29.77
CA PRO A 22 -0.73 -5.47 -29.03
C PRO A 22 -0.06 -6.79 -29.42
N THR A 23 1.28 -6.78 -29.44
CA THR A 23 2.05 -8.01 -29.62
C THR A 23 1.76 -9.03 -28.51
N ASN A 24 2.10 -10.30 -28.73
CA ASN A 24 1.89 -11.38 -27.74
C ASN A 24 2.33 -11.04 -26.31
N LYS A 25 3.31 -10.16 -26.16
CA LYS A 25 3.80 -9.71 -24.84
C LYS A 25 2.84 -8.77 -24.10
N PHE A 26 1.89 -8.17 -24.80
CA PHE A 26 0.94 -7.20 -24.26
C PHE A 26 -0.53 -7.56 -24.51
N MET A 27 -0.81 -8.76 -25.02
CA MET A 27 -2.17 -9.17 -25.43
C MET A 27 -3.24 -8.99 -24.35
N LYS A 28 -2.86 -9.10 -23.06
CA LYS A 28 -3.80 -8.88 -21.96
C LYS A 28 -4.10 -7.40 -21.69
N LEU A 29 -3.30 -6.51 -22.22
CA LEU A 29 -3.50 -5.07 -22.03
C LEU A 29 -4.54 -4.48 -22.97
N SER A 30 -5.09 -5.29 -23.91
CA SER A 30 -5.91 -4.73 -25.00
C SER A 30 -5.17 -3.60 -25.73
N SER A 31 -5.85 -2.60 -26.18
CA SER A 31 -5.25 -1.43 -26.82
C SER A 31 -4.56 -0.52 -25.79
N PHE A 32 -3.47 0.13 -26.14
CA PHE A 32 -2.76 1.07 -25.27
C PHE A 32 -2.01 2.15 -26.06
N VAL A 33 -1.71 3.26 -25.39
CA VAL A 33 -0.90 4.35 -25.96
C VAL A 33 0.58 4.06 -25.72
N TYR A 34 1.38 4.24 -26.77
CA TYR A 34 2.84 4.12 -26.72
C TYR A 34 3.46 5.40 -27.27
N GLY A 35 4.51 5.90 -26.64
CA GLY A 35 5.06 7.18 -27.04
C GLY A 35 6.55 7.34 -26.77
N ILE A 36 7.09 8.49 -27.16
CA ILE A 36 8.43 8.95 -26.83
C ILE A 36 8.33 9.99 -25.73
N ILE A 37 8.98 9.69 -24.62
CA ILE A 37 9.05 10.57 -23.45
C ILE A 37 10.44 11.21 -23.39
N SER A 38 10.48 12.53 -23.33
CA SER A 38 11.72 13.29 -23.17
C SER A 38 11.89 13.76 -21.73
N PHE A 39 13.15 13.77 -21.31
CA PHE A 39 13.59 14.24 -20.00
C PHE A 39 14.70 15.29 -20.19
N HIS A 40 14.88 16.16 -19.18
CA HIS A 40 15.94 17.17 -19.16
C HIS A 40 15.97 18.03 -20.45
N ASP A 41 14.84 18.63 -20.79
CA ASP A 41 14.68 19.47 -21.99
C ASP A 41 15.07 18.77 -23.30
N GLY A 42 14.71 17.50 -23.43
CA GLY A 42 14.90 16.70 -24.64
C GLY A 42 16.28 16.08 -24.78
N LYS A 43 17.16 16.19 -23.78
CA LYS A 43 18.49 15.55 -23.81
C LYS A 43 18.41 14.03 -23.82
N ILE A 44 17.37 13.48 -23.21
CA ILE A 44 17.16 12.03 -23.14
C ILE A 44 15.74 11.73 -23.59
N ARG A 45 15.61 10.76 -24.48
CA ARG A 45 14.34 10.26 -25.01
C ARG A 45 14.22 8.78 -24.75
N VAL A 46 13.11 8.39 -24.14
CA VAL A 46 12.81 7.01 -23.77
C VAL A 46 11.48 6.61 -24.39
N PRO A 47 11.43 5.49 -25.12
CA PRO A 47 10.16 4.94 -25.55
C PRO A 47 9.43 4.32 -24.35
N GLY A 48 8.11 4.57 -24.23
CA GLY A 48 7.35 4.08 -23.10
C GLY A 48 5.85 3.96 -23.36
N ARG A 49 5.23 3.07 -22.61
CA ARG A 49 3.80 2.87 -22.61
C ARG A 49 3.13 3.82 -21.61
N LEU A 50 2.02 4.44 -22.01
CA LEU A 50 1.13 5.11 -21.06
C LEU A 50 0.28 4.06 -20.34
N THR A 51 0.11 4.24 -19.04
CA THR A 51 -0.75 3.44 -18.18
C THR A 51 -1.83 4.32 -17.55
N ASP A 52 -2.76 3.70 -16.82
CA ASP A 52 -3.87 4.37 -16.14
C ASP A 52 -4.84 5.10 -17.10
N GLN A 53 -4.90 4.65 -18.36
CA GLN A 53 -5.86 5.13 -19.36
C GLN A 53 -6.80 3.97 -19.73
N LEU A 54 -8.08 4.09 -19.39
CA LEU A 54 -9.11 3.21 -19.94
C LEU A 54 -9.42 3.69 -21.37
N ILE A 55 -9.16 2.80 -22.32
CA ILE A 55 -9.50 3.01 -23.71
C ILE A 55 -10.55 1.95 -24.06
N THR A 56 -11.71 2.40 -24.48
CA THR A 56 -12.78 1.55 -24.97
C THR A 56 -12.78 1.57 -26.50
N ASP A 57 -13.26 0.49 -27.13
CA ASP A 57 -13.27 0.38 -28.60
C ASP A 57 -14.17 1.45 -29.28
N ASP A 58 -15.00 2.15 -28.51
CA ASP A 58 -15.90 3.22 -28.97
C ASP A 58 -15.29 4.63 -28.81
N ASP A 59 -14.08 4.75 -28.26
CA ASP A 59 -13.46 6.05 -28.01
C ASP A 59 -12.71 6.55 -29.26
N ASP A 60 -13.27 7.53 -29.96
CA ASP A 60 -12.55 8.41 -30.89
C ASP A 60 -11.61 9.34 -30.11
N VAL A 61 -10.61 8.77 -29.44
CA VAL A 61 -9.65 9.55 -28.65
C VAL A 61 -8.66 10.24 -29.60
N ASP A 62 -8.69 11.55 -29.64
CA ASP A 62 -7.63 12.33 -30.27
C ASP A 62 -6.35 12.27 -29.42
N PHE A 63 -5.49 11.29 -29.72
CA PHE A 63 -4.23 11.09 -29.02
C PHE A 63 -3.24 12.23 -29.23
N SER A 64 -3.42 13.08 -30.26
CA SER A 64 -2.58 14.28 -30.44
C SER A 64 -2.74 15.28 -29.29
N SER A 65 -3.88 15.27 -28.62
CA SER A 65 -4.13 16.08 -27.43
C SER A 65 -3.26 15.69 -26.21
N LEU A 66 -2.65 14.50 -26.22
CA LEU A 66 -1.74 14.03 -25.18
C LEU A 66 -0.30 14.52 -25.39
N GLU A 67 0.06 14.91 -26.62
CA GLU A 67 1.40 15.39 -26.92
C GLU A 67 1.68 16.71 -26.21
N GLY A 68 2.89 16.84 -25.71
CA GLY A 68 3.30 18.02 -24.94
C GLY A 68 2.95 17.94 -23.45
N ARG A 69 2.16 16.95 -23.02
CA ARG A 69 1.81 16.79 -21.59
C ARG A 69 2.95 16.22 -20.78
N GLU A 70 2.99 16.62 -19.50
CA GLU A 70 3.93 16.03 -18.54
C GLU A 70 3.48 14.62 -18.16
N VAL A 71 4.45 13.73 -17.97
CA VAL A 71 4.24 12.36 -17.52
C VAL A 71 5.15 12.02 -16.36
N VAL A 72 4.69 11.13 -15.48
CA VAL A 72 5.48 10.61 -14.37
C VAL A 72 5.63 9.09 -14.50
N PRO A 73 6.80 8.56 -14.10
CA PRO A 73 7.06 7.13 -14.19
C PRO A 73 6.24 6.36 -13.16
N ARG A 74 5.78 5.18 -13.59
CA ARG A 74 5.02 4.22 -12.80
C ARG A 74 5.63 2.85 -12.93
N PHE A 75 5.59 2.06 -11.88
CA PHE A 75 5.94 0.65 -11.93
C PHE A 75 4.69 -0.18 -12.19
N ARG A 76 4.73 -0.89 -13.32
CA ARG A 76 3.60 -1.68 -13.79
C ARG A 76 4.06 -3.06 -14.20
N ARG A 77 3.16 -4.01 -14.08
CA ARG A 77 3.36 -5.38 -14.53
C ARG A 77 3.41 -5.40 -16.05
N ARG A 78 4.41 -6.09 -16.61
CA ARG A 78 4.46 -6.42 -18.02
C ARG A 78 3.82 -7.78 -18.20
N TYR A 79 2.76 -7.85 -18.97
CA TYR A 79 2.15 -9.13 -19.31
C TYR A 79 2.92 -9.80 -20.44
N SER A 80 3.18 -11.11 -20.26
CA SER A 80 3.51 -12.01 -21.34
C SER A 80 2.48 -13.12 -21.39
N VAL A 81 2.03 -13.47 -22.59
CA VAL A 81 1.12 -14.60 -22.82
C VAL A 81 1.91 -15.87 -23.06
N ASP A 82 3.18 -15.76 -23.40
CA ASP A 82 4.04 -16.90 -23.65
C ASP A 82 4.44 -17.54 -22.31
N LYS A 83 4.10 -18.83 -22.16
CA LYS A 83 4.55 -19.64 -21.02
C LYS A 83 6.07 -19.75 -20.91
N SER A 84 6.81 -19.36 -21.96
CA SER A 84 8.27 -19.25 -21.95
C SER A 84 8.78 -17.98 -21.26
N ASP A 85 7.97 -16.93 -21.12
CA ASP A 85 8.30 -15.79 -20.28
C ASP A 85 8.03 -16.15 -18.82
N LEU A 86 9.00 -16.77 -18.21
CA LEU A 86 8.96 -17.42 -16.91
C LEU A 86 8.56 -16.49 -15.76
N ILE A 87 8.68 -15.17 -15.91
CA ILE A 87 8.37 -14.22 -14.82
C ILE A 87 7.84 -12.91 -15.42
N PRO A 88 6.59 -12.48 -15.11
CA PRO A 88 6.14 -11.13 -15.45
C PRO A 88 7.06 -10.12 -14.75
N THR A 89 7.80 -9.37 -15.55
CA THR A 89 8.67 -8.32 -15.04
C THR A 89 7.84 -7.10 -14.72
N ILE A 90 8.15 -6.44 -13.61
CA ILE A 90 7.74 -5.05 -13.41
C ILE A 90 8.53 -4.21 -14.41
N SER A 91 7.85 -3.39 -15.17
CA SER A 91 8.46 -2.50 -16.13
C SER A 91 8.07 -1.05 -15.85
N LEU A 92 8.88 -0.14 -16.35
CA LEU A 92 8.56 1.27 -16.35
C LEU A 92 7.41 1.51 -17.34
N ALA A 93 6.36 2.17 -16.87
CA ALA A 93 5.29 2.76 -17.66
C ALA A 93 5.17 4.23 -17.25
N PHE A 94 4.33 5.00 -17.91
CA PHE A 94 4.16 6.42 -17.62
C PHE A 94 2.67 6.74 -17.49
N THR A 95 2.34 7.58 -16.52
CA THR A 95 1.00 8.18 -16.43
C THR A 95 1.10 9.68 -16.60
N LEU A 96 0.02 10.31 -17.05
CA LEU A 96 -0.04 11.75 -17.13
C LEU A 96 0.20 12.36 -15.75
N ALA A 97 1.10 13.35 -15.66
CA ALA A 97 1.38 14.10 -14.44
C ALA A 97 0.27 15.15 -14.25
N ASP A 98 -0.95 14.65 -14.20
CA ASP A 98 -2.14 15.43 -13.96
C ASP A 98 -2.38 15.62 -12.45
N GLU A 99 -3.52 16.16 -12.14
CA GLU A 99 -3.94 16.43 -10.77
C GLU A 99 -4.16 15.16 -9.95
N TYR A 100 -4.30 13.98 -10.59
CA TYR A 100 -4.41 12.70 -9.88
C TYR A 100 -3.08 12.19 -9.38
N TYR A 101 -2.02 12.38 -10.16
CA TYR A 101 -0.66 12.01 -9.79
C TYR A 101 0.30 13.19 -9.95
N PRO A 102 0.16 14.22 -9.11
CA PRO A 102 1.08 15.34 -9.14
C PRO A 102 2.50 14.84 -8.90
N HIS A 103 3.43 15.38 -9.67
CA HIS A 103 4.84 15.08 -9.46
C HIS A 103 5.26 15.41 -8.02
N GLN A 104 5.95 14.47 -7.40
CA GLN A 104 6.55 14.64 -6.07
C GLN A 104 8.05 14.45 -6.17
N GLU A 105 8.76 15.45 -5.72
CA GLU A 105 10.22 15.41 -5.68
C GLU A 105 10.70 14.51 -4.52
N TYR A 106 11.62 13.60 -4.81
CA TYR A 106 12.35 12.87 -3.79
C TYR A 106 13.65 13.61 -3.48
N SER A 107 13.77 14.09 -2.27
CA SER A 107 14.98 14.72 -1.76
C SER A 107 15.41 14.06 -0.46
N VAL A 108 16.67 13.64 -0.41
CA VAL A 108 17.27 13.05 0.78
C VAL A 108 17.51 14.14 1.82
N LEU A 109 17.13 13.84 3.06
CA LEU A 109 17.38 14.71 4.22
C LEU A 109 18.54 14.15 5.05
N ALA A 110 19.42 15.02 5.50
CA ALA A 110 20.39 14.66 6.53
C ALA A 110 19.61 14.38 7.85
N PRO A 111 19.90 13.26 8.56
CA PRO A 111 19.32 12.99 9.87
C PRO A 111 19.63 14.14 10.83
N ASN A 112 18.60 14.61 11.56
CA ASN A 112 18.72 15.77 12.44
C ASN A 112 18.62 15.38 13.91
N LYS A 113 17.59 14.64 14.31
CA LYS A 113 17.31 14.31 15.71
C LYS A 113 17.21 12.80 15.92
N GLU A 114 18.03 12.27 16.83
CA GLU A 114 17.91 10.89 17.29
C GLU A 114 16.92 10.80 18.45
N TYR A 115 16.17 9.70 18.50
CA TYR A 115 15.19 9.35 19.52
C TYR A 115 15.62 8.08 20.27
N ASP A 116 15.35 8.02 21.56
CA ASP A 116 15.64 6.83 22.37
C ASP A 116 14.70 5.69 22.01
N ILE A 117 13.42 6.01 21.79
CA ILE A 117 12.39 5.07 21.35
C ILE A 117 12.34 5.06 19.82
N PRO A 118 12.50 3.87 19.19
CA PRO A 118 12.36 3.75 17.74
C PRO A 118 10.92 3.99 17.32
N GLY A 119 10.73 4.37 16.09
CA GLY A 119 9.39 4.59 15.60
C GLY A 119 9.29 4.76 14.09
N VAL A 120 8.13 5.18 13.66
CA VAL A 120 7.87 5.53 12.27
C VAL A 120 8.61 6.82 11.93
N VAL A 121 9.38 6.81 10.84
CA VAL A 121 10.11 7.96 10.29
C VAL A 121 9.36 8.57 9.12
N GLY A 122 8.59 7.75 8.40
CA GLY A 122 7.75 8.18 7.29
C GLY A 122 6.85 7.06 6.81
N TYR A 123 5.85 7.43 6.02
CA TYR A 123 4.88 6.51 5.47
C TYR A 123 4.44 6.93 4.06
N GLY A 124 3.86 5.98 3.32
CA GLY A 124 3.25 6.23 2.02
C GLY A 124 2.06 5.30 1.82
N VAL A 125 1.02 5.80 1.18
CA VAL A 125 -0.17 5.02 0.82
C VAL A 125 -0.34 5.06 -0.68
N TYR A 126 -0.66 3.91 -1.25
CA TYR A 126 -0.99 3.81 -2.66
C TYR A 126 -2.29 3.03 -2.84
N THR A 127 -3.14 3.57 -3.69
CA THR A 127 -4.32 2.91 -4.23
C THR A 127 -4.56 3.38 -5.65
N SER A 128 -5.17 2.55 -6.50
CA SER A 128 -5.52 2.93 -7.86
C SER A 128 -6.56 4.05 -7.88
N ARG A 129 -6.58 4.84 -8.95
CA ARG A 129 -7.63 5.85 -9.17
C ARG A 129 -8.98 5.23 -9.58
N PHE A 130 -8.96 4.01 -10.09
CA PHE A 130 -10.19 3.32 -10.49
C PHE A 130 -10.99 2.86 -9.28
N ARG A 131 -12.29 3.07 -9.34
CA ARG A 131 -13.22 2.73 -8.26
C ARG A 131 -14.43 1.99 -8.81
N ILE A 132 -14.97 1.10 -7.99
CA ILE A 132 -16.34 0.66 -8.14
C ILE A 132 -17.17 1.20 -6.97
N LYS A 133 -18.35 1.75 -7.27
CA LYS A 133 -19.25 2.31 -6.26
C LYS A 133 -20.55 1.53 -6.24
N GLU A 134 -20.81 0.88 -5.11
CA GLU A 134 -21.97 0.01 -4.95
C GLU A 134 -22.46 0.03 -3.51
N SER A 135 -23.79 0.04 -3.34
CA SER A 135 -24.42 -0.02 -2.01
C SER A 135 -23.88 0.99 -0.99
N GLY A 136 -23.47 2.17 -1.46
CA GLY A 136 -22.90 3.22 -0.60
C GLY A 136 -21.42 3.06 -0.25
N LEU A 137 -20.75 2.03 -0.77
CA LEU A 137 -19.30 1.81 -0.62
C LEU A 137 -18.58 2.13 -1.92
N GLU A 138 -17.43 2.79 -1.80
CA GLU A 138 -16.46 2.93 -2.86
C GLU A 138 -15.29 1.97 -2.58
N ARG A 139 -14.81 1.30 -3.61
CA ARG A 139 -13.69 0.36 -3.47
C ARG A 139 -12.68 0.59 -4.57
N ALA A 140 -11.42 0.59 -4.20
CA ALA A 140 -10.34 0.70 -5.18
C ALA A 140 -10.24 -0.58 -6.02
N VAL A 141 -10.01 -0.39 -7.30
CA VAL A 141 -9.89 -1.45 -8.31
C VAL A 141 -8.50 -1.34 -8.93
N PRO A 142 -7.70 -2.41 -9.02
CA PRO A 142 -6.42 -2.35 -9.72
C PRO A 142 -6.65 -2.01 -11.20
N PHE A 143 -5.71 -1.29 -11.80
CA PHE A 143 -5.66 -1.27 -13.25
C PHE A 143 -5.17 -2.62 -13.78
N ILE A 144 -5.34 -2.87 -15.08
CA ILE A 144 -5.08 -4.19 -15.66
C ILE A 144 -3.62 -4.66 -15.46
N ASP A 145 -2.68 -3.75 -15.35
CA ASP A 145 -1.25 -4.01 -15.16
C ASP A 145 -0.77 -3.79 -13.72
N GLU A 146 -1.68 -3.78 -12.77
CA GLU A 146 -1.40 -3.65 -11.34
C GLU A 146 -1.60 -4.97 -10.58
N ASP A 147 -0.82 -5.17 -9.54
CA ASP A 147 -0.93 -6.25 -8.57
C ASP A 147 -0.38 -5.80 -7.20
N SER A 148 -0.32 -6.72 -6.23
CA SER A 148 0.22 -6.42 -4.89
C SER A 148 1.69 -5.98 -4.92
N ALA A 149 2.49 -6.46 -5.90
CA ALA A 149 3.88 -6.05 -6.03
C ALA A 149 3.99 -4.59 -6.52
N THR A 150 3.16 -4.20 -7.49
CA THR A 150 3.13 -2.81 -7.97
C THR A 150 2.63 -1.85 -6.90
N ALA A 151 1.58 -2.23 -6.15
CA ALA A 151 1.11 -1.43 -5.01
C ALA A 151 2.19 -1.28 -3.93
N SER A 152 2.96 -2.34 -3.65
CA SER A 152 4.05 -2.32 -2.68
C SER A 152 5.16 -1.35 -3.09
N VAL A 153 5.56 -1.36 -4.37
CA VAL A 153 6.58 -0.44 -4.89
C VAL A 153 6.11 1.01 -4.79
N GLU A 154 4.88 1.28 -5.22
CA GLU A 154 4.35 2.65 -5.22
C GLU A 154 4.16 3.19 -3.79
N ALA A 155 3.65 2.38 -2.86
CA ALA A 155 3.56 2.77 -1.45
C ALA A 155 4.95 3.01 -0.82
N GLY A 156 5.92 2.14 -1.12
CA GLY A 156 7.31 2.29 -0.67
C GLY A 156 7.98 3.55 -1.21
N LYS A 157 7.75 3.87 -2.49
CA LYS A 157 8.20 5.12 -3.11
C LYS A 157 7.67 6.35 -2.37
N LEU A 158 6.37 6.37 -2.09
CA LEU A 158 5.75 7.47 -1.35
C LEU A 158 6.29 7.59 0.08
N ALA A 159 6.58 6.45 0.75
CA ALA A 159 7.19 6.44 2.07
C ALA A 159 8.61 7.04 2.07
N LEU A 160 9.42 6.75 1.05
CA LEU A 160 10.75 7.36 0.87
C LEU A 160 10.64 8.87 0.65
N ILE A 161 9.73 9.32 -0.22
CA ILE A 161 9.48 10.75 -0.45
C ILE A 161 9.08 11.46 0.85
N HIS A 162 8.13 10.88 1.59
CA HIS A 162 7.64 11.44 2.85
C HIS A 162 8.75 11.52 3.91
N SER A 163 9.47 10.42 4.10
CA SER A 163 10.53 10.34 5.11
C SER A 163 11.75 11.21 4.78
N GLY A 164 12.11 11.30 3.49
CA GLY A 164 13.39 11.85 3.03
C GLY A 164 14.60 10.98 3.40
N VAL A 165 14.37 9.72 3.78
CA VAL A 165 15.44 8.75 4.05
C VAL A 165 16.13 8.36 2.75
N ASP A 166 17.45 8.33 2.74
CA ASP A 166 18.23 7.78 1.64
C ASP A 166 17.91 6.28 1.51
N SER A 167 17.41 5.86 0.37
CA SER A 167 17.03 4.46 0.11
C SER A 167 18.18 3.49 0.36
N ARG A 168 19.43 3.92 0.13
CA ARG A 168 20.65 3.13 0.40
C ARG A 168 20.86 2.79 1.88
N LEU A 169 20.24 3.53 2.80
CA LEU A 169 20.30 3.31 4.24
C LEU A 169 19.21 2.37 4.76
N VAL A 170 18.29 1.92 3.92
CA VAL A 170 17.27 0.95 4.28
C VAL A 170 17.87 -0.45 4.21
N GLY A 171 18.16 -1.04 5.36
CA GLY A 171 18.82 -2.35 5.46
C GLY A 171 17.86 -3.53 5.61
N LYS A 172 16.56 -3.26 5.76
CA LYS A 172 15.52 -4.32 5.89
C LYS A 172 14.25 -3.90 5.20
N VAL A 173 13.62 -4.84 4.47
CA VAL A 173 12.27 -4.67 3.94
C VAL A 173 11.42 -5.92 4.19
N TYR A 174 10.23 -5.71 4.74
CA TYR A 174 9.16 -6.70 4.90
C TYR A 174 8.00 -6.34 3.99
N VAL A 175 7.47 -7.31 3.26
CA VAL A 175 6.22 -7.15 2.51
C VAL A 175 5.22 -8.18 2.98
N GLY A 176 4.12 -7.73 3.57
CA GLY A 176 2.99 -8.56 3.98
C GLY A 176 1.88 -8.51 2.94
N SER A 177 1.43 -9.68 2.48
CA SER A 177 0.36 -9.79 1.48
C SER A 177 -0.35 -11.14 1.59
N GLU A 178 -1.65 -11.16 1.26
CA GLU A 178 -2.45 -12.39 1.06
C GLU A 178 -2.66 -12.71 -0.43
N SER A 179 -2.17 -11.84 -1.31
CA SER A 179 -2.36 -11.93 -2.76
C SER A 179 -1.05 -11.84 -3.52
N ASN A 180 -0.03 -12.55 -3.03
CA ASN A 180 1.26 -12.62 -3.70
C ASN A 180 1.09 -13.13 -5.14
N PRO A 181 1.70 -12.45 -6.14
CA PRO A 181 1.58 -12.88 -7.53
C PRO A 181 2.31 -14.20 -7.81
N TYR A 182 3.17 -14.64 -6.89
CA TYR A 182 3.91 -15.91 -6.96
C TYR A 182 3.84 -16.65 -5.63
N ALA A 183 3.77 -17.98 -5.70
CA ALA A 183 3.82 -18.83 -4.52
C ALA A 183 5.22 -18.90 -3.89
N VAL A 184 6.29 -18.67 -4.66
CA VAL A 184 7.68 -18.86 -4.20
C VAL A 184 8.54 -17.60 -4.34
N LYS A 185 8.37 -16.79 -5.40
CA LYS A 185 9.20 -15.60 -5.62
C LYS A 185 8.72 -14.42 -4.76
N PRO A 186 9.58 -13.82 -3.89
CA PRO A 186 9.16 -12.75 -2.99
C PRO A 186 8.90 -11.42 -3.73
N ILE A 187 7.93 -10.67 -3.24
CA ILE A 187 7.68 -9.28 -3.64
C ILE A 187 8.78 -8.37 -3.07
N ALA A 188 9.23 -8.63 -1.86
CA ALA A 188 10.20 -7.80 -1.16
C ALA A 188 11.51 -7.63 -1.95
N SER A 189 11.97 -8.66 -2.66
CA SER A 189 13.15 -8.53 -3.54
C SER A 189 12.92 -7.60 -4.72
N LYS A 190 11.69 -7.55 -5.27
CA LYS A 190 11.33 -6.60 -6.33
C LYS A 190 11.29 -5.17 -5.81
N VAL A 191 10.70 -4.98 -4.63
CA VAL A 191 10.66 -3.67 -3.96
C VAL A 191 12.08 -3.17 -3.72
N ALA A 192 12.95 -4.02 -3.16
CA ALA A 192 14.34 -3.68 -2.89
C ALA A 192 15.08 -3.23 -4.16
N GLN A 193 14.98 -4.02 -5.22
CA GLN A 193 15.60 -3.71 -6.51
C GLN A 193 15.11 -2.41 -7.12
N VAL A 194 13.79 -2.23 -7.16
CA VAL A 194 13.16 -1.09 -7.85
C VAL A 194 13.40 0.21 -7.08
N LEU A 195 13.28 0.18 -5.76
CA LEU A 195 13.50 1.33 -4.89
C LEU A 195 14.98 1.57 -4.57
N LYS A 196 15.87 0.73 -5.08
CA LYS A 196 17.33 0.78 -4.83
C LYS A 196 17.62 0.80 -3.32
N LEU A 197 16.92 -0.07 -2.56
CA LEU A 197 17.14 -0.15 -1.12
C LEU A 197 18.48 -0.83 -0.85
N GLY A 198 19.32 -0.22 0.00
CA GLY A 198 20.63 -0.76 0.36
C GLY A 198 21.58 -0.91 -0.83
N GLU A 199 21.39 -0.14 -1.93
CA GLU A 199 22.25 -0.22 -3.10
C GLU A 199 23.67 0.24 -2.74
N GLU A 200 24.64 -0.64 -2.98
CA GLU A 200 26.06 -0.38 -2.76
C GLU A 200 26.84 -0.32 -4.09
N ASP A 201 26.72 -1.33 -4.95
CA ASP A 201 27.51 -1.54 -6.16
C ASP A 201 26.69 -1.94 -7.41
N GLY A 202 25.47 -1.47 -7.55
CA GLY A 202 24.67 -1.56 -8.79
C GLY A 202 23.70 -2.75 -8.85
N ASP A 203 24.16 -3.99 -8.90
CA ASP A 203 23.26 -5.14 -9.18
C ASP A 203 22.74 -5.87 -7.95
N ILE A 204 23.42 -5.81 -6.81
CA ILE A 204 23.04 -6.47 -5.57
C ILE A 204 22.81 -5.42 -4.49
N GLN A 205 21.66 -5.51 -3.81
CA GLN A 205 21.31 -4.65 -2.70
C GLN A 205 21.75 -5.28 -1.38
N GLY A 206 22.47 -4.52 -0.56
CA GLY A 206 22.82 -4.87 0.82
C GLY A 206 21.62 -4.75 1.76
N VAL A 207 20.47 -5.33 1.39
CA VAL A 207 19.22 -5.30 2.14
C VAL A 207 18.69 -6.70 2.39
N ASP A 208 18.24 -6.96 3.60
CA ASP A 208 17.51 -8.18 3.94
C ASP A 208 16.02 -8.01 3.55
N ALA A 209 15.55 -8.76 2.56
CA ALA A 209 14.21 -8.64 1.97
C ALA A 209 13.39 -9.92 2.18
N VAL A 210 12.23 -9.82 2.84
CA VAL A 210 11.38 -10.96 3.19
C VAL A 210 9.90 -10.64 3.00
N ASP A 211 9.18 -11.56 2.35
CA ASP A 211 7.72 -11.56 2.37
C ASP A 211 7.22 -12.24 3.64
N THR A 212 6.08 -11.77 4.15
CA THR A 212 5.46 -12.28 5.37
C THR A 212 4.00 -12.63 5.13
N GLU A 213 3.55 -13.70 5.78
CA GLU A 213 2.18 -14.18 5.74
C GLU A 213 1.60 -14.25 7.16
N PHE A 214 0.46 -13.68 7.35
CA PHE A 214 -0.49 -13.90 8.45
C PHE A 214 -1.80 -13.20 8.10
N ALA A 215 -2.41 -13.57 7.01
CA ALA A 215 -3.65 -12.96 6.55
C ALA A 215 -3.57 -11.41 6.63
N CYS A 216 -4.65 -10.73 7.00
CA CYS A 216 -4.71 -9.25 6.99
C CYS A 216 -3.77 -8.55 7.99
N LYS A 217 -3.06 -9.28 8.88
CA LYS A 217 -2.04 -8.67 9.74
C LYS A 217 -0.60 -8.97 9.31
N ALA A 218 -0.39 -9.54 8.14
CA ALA A 218 0.93 -9.95 7.66
C ALA A 218 1.98 -8.83 7.78
N ALA A 219 1.64 -7.62 7.35
CA ALA A 219 2.53 -6.46 7.46
C ALA A 219 2.64 -5.94 8.90
N THR A 220 1.53 -5.73 9.58
CA THR A 220 1.56 -5.14 10.94
C THR A 220 2.25 -6.03 11.95
N SER A 221 2.31 -7.35 11.73
CA SER A 221 3.13 -8.26 12.56
C SER A 221 4.59 -7.85 12.59
N MET A 222 5.10 -7.24 11.52
CA MET A 222 6.51 -6.84 11.38
C MET A 222 6.82 -5.46 11.95
N PHE A 223 5.85 -4.71 12.44
CA PHE A 223 6.11 -3.39 13.03
C PHE A 223 7.02 -3.48 14.27
N LYS A 224 6.74 -4.45 15.15
CA LYS A 224 7.59 -4.72 16.33
C LYS A 224 8.97 -5.22 15.96
N ASP A 225 9.05 -6.06 14.92
CA ASP A 225 10.34 -6.60 14.48
C ASP A 225 11.20 -5.50 13.83
N ALA A 226 10.61 -4.65 13.00
CA ALA A 226 11.27 -3.47 12.42
C ALA A 226 11.77 -2.51 13.50
N ALA A 227 10.91 -2.15 14.48
CA ALA A 227 11.30 -1.30 15.60
C ALA A 227 12.42 -1.92 16.44
N SER A 228 12.36 -3.23 16.68
CA SER A 228 13.41 -3.95 17.44
C SER A 228 14.73 -4.00 16.68
N LEU A 229 14.70 -4.27 15.37
CA LEU A 229 15.92 -4.34 14.54
C LEU A 229 16.67 -3.00 14.49
N VAL A 230 15.97 -1.89 14.28
CA VAL A 230 16.59 -0.55 14.23
C VAL A 230 17.07 -0.08 15.60
N SER A 231 16.61 -0.70 16.69
CA SER A 231 17.06 -0.45 18.05
C SER A 231 18.26 -1.29 18.46
N TYR A 232 18.52 -2.41 17.79
CA TYR A 232 19.61 -3.29 18.14
C TYR A 232 20.94 -2.79 17.53
N PRO A 233 21.88 -2.27 18.33
CA PRO A 233 23.04 -1.55 17.80
C PRO A 233 23.95 -2.37 16.88
N ARG A 234 23.93 -3.70 17.05
CA ARG A 234 24.77 -4.63 16.26
C ARG A 234 24.07 -5.16 15.01
N SER A 235 22.82 -4.77 14.74
CA SER A 235 22.12 -5.17 13.51
C SER A 235 22.75 -4.54 12.26
N GLY A 236 23.36 -3.37 12.40
CA GLY A 236 23.79 -2.53 11.27
C GLY A 236 22.63 -1.87 10.51
N ILE A 237 21.38 -2.17 10.86
CA ILE A 237 20.18 -1.68 10.17
C ILE A 237 19.77 -0.33 10.76
N LYS A 238 19.93 0.73 9.97
CA LYS A 238 19.51 2.09 10.35
C LYS A 238 18.01 2.32 10.15
N TYR A 239 17.50 1.82 9.02
CA TYR A 239 16.09 1.93 8.67
C TYR A 239 15.55 0.58 8.20
N ALA A 240 14.30 0.29 8.56
CA ALA A 240 13.55 -0.86 8.10
C ALA A 240 12.23 -0.42 7.48
N MET A 241 11.89 -0.95 6.31
CA MET A 241 10.63 -0.66 5.63
C MET A 241 9.66 -1.84 5.82
N VAL A 242 8.42 -1.54 6.19
CA VAL A 242 7.33 -2.53 6.28
C VAL A 242 6.21 -2.11 5.37
N ILE A 243 5.78 -2.98 4.50
CA ILE A 243 4.73 -2.73 3.50
C ILE A 243 3.62 -3.76 3.66
N GLY A 244 2.37 -3.29 3.69
CA GLY A 244 1.18 -4.12 3.55
C GLY A 244 0.43 -3.72 2.30
N ALA A 245 0.28 -4.63 1.33
CA ALA A 245 -0.40 -4.32 0.08
C ALA A 245 -1.05 -5.55 -0.53
N ASP A 246 -2.28 -5.39 -1.00
CA ASP A 246 -3.06 -6.46 -1.61
C ASP A 246 -3.89 -6.02 -2.81
N ASN A 247 -4.01 -6.94 -3.77
CA ASN A 247 -5.14 -7.03 -4.66
C ASN A 247 -6.12 -8.04 -4.03
N ALA A 248 -6.92 -7.57 -3.07
CA ALA A 248 -7.72 -8.44 -2.21
C ALA A 248 -8.65 -9.35 -3.01
N GLN A 249 -8.50 -10.67 -2.87
CA GLN A 249 -9.19 -11.70 -3.65
C GLN A 249 -10.56 -12.05 -3.07
N ALA A 250 -11.56 -12.22 -3.96
CA ALA A 250 -12.86 -12.77 -3.63
C ALA A 250 -13.48 -13.47 -4.82
N ALA A 251 -14.29 -14.51 -4.57
CA ALA A 251 -15.06 -15.17 -5.61
C ALA A 251 -16.06 -14.19 -6.27
N PRO A 252 -16.44 -14.39 -7.54
CA PRO A 252 -17.50 -13.60 -8.17
C PRO A 252 -18.81 -13.68 -7.39
N ARG A 253 -19.61 -12.63 -7.45
CA ARG A 253 -20.96 -12.62 -6.86
C ARG A 253 -21.79 -13.78 -7.40
N GLY A 254 -22.58 -14.37 -6.52
CA GLY A 254 -23.38 -15.56 -6.83
C GLY A 254 -22.62 -16.88 -6.70
N CYS A 255 -21.31 -16.86 -6.55
CA CYS A 255 -20.50 -18.03 -6.20
C CYS A 255 -20.34 -18.17 -4.68
N ILE A 256 -19.95 -19.33 -4.21
CA ILE A 256 -19.61 -19.55 -2.79
C ILE A 256 -18.43 -18.65 -2.41
N GLY A 257 -18.56 -17.90 -1.33
CA GLY A 257 -17.56 -16.89 -0.91
C GLY A 257 -17.66 -15.56 -1.66
N GLY A 258 -18.63 -15.41 -2.59
CA GLY A 258 -18.80 -14.20 -3.39
C GLY A 258 -19.35 -12.99 -2.63
N GLU A 259 -19.85 -13.18 -1.41
CA GLU A 259 -20.26 -12.10 -0.51
C GLU A 259 -19.10 -11.20 -0.10
N LEU A 260 -17.88 -11.73 -0.07
CA LEU A 260 -16.67 -10.96 0.19
C LEU A 260 -16.37 -9.93 -0.92
N ASP A 261 -16.81 -10.20 -2.16
CA ASP A 261 -16.56 -9.34 -3.31
C ASP A 261 -17.11 -7.92 -3.14
N THR A 262 -18.10 -7.75 -2.24
CA THR A 262 -18.65 -6.41 -1.92
C THR A 262 -17.72 -5.53 -1.07
N PHE A 263 -16.72 -6.11 -0.43
CA PHE A 263 -15.84 -5.40 0.52
C PHE A 263 -14.40 -5.28 0.05
N VAL A 264 -13.91 -6.21 -0.78
CA VAL A 264 -12.50 -6.26 -1.17
C VAL A 264 -12.07 -5.06 -2.01
N GLY A 265 -10.86 -4.57 -1.74
CA GLY A 265 -10.25 -3.43 -2.39
C GLY A 265 -8.87 -3.72 -2.96
N TYR A 266 -8.18 -2.67 -3.39
CA TYR A 266 -6.83 -2.72 -3.92
C TYR A 266 -5.99 -1.58 -3.37
N GLY A 267 -4.75 -1.88 -3.00
CA GLY A 267 -3.78 -0.90 -2.53
C GLY A 267 -3.04 -1.34 -1.28
N GLY A 268 -2.33 -0.41 -0.67
CA GLY A 268 -1.57 -0.68 0.54
C GLY A 268 -0.87 0.55 1.10
N ALA A 269 -0.10 0.31 2.15
CA ALA A 269 0.73 1.33 2.78
C ALA A 269 2.10 0.78 3.16
N ALA A 270 3.09 1.66 3.12
CA ALA A 270 4.46 1.41 3.55
C ALA A 270 4.83 2.34 4.71
N PHE A 271 5.59 1.81 5.66
CA PHE A 271 6.12 2.54 6.81
C PHE A 271 7.62 2.31 6.91
N ILE A 272 8.37 3.39 7.13
CA ILE A 272 9.81 3.32 7.41
C ILE A 272 10.02 3.52 8.90
N PHE A 273 10.70 2.56 9.52
CA PHE A 273 11.08 2.57 10.93
C PHE A 273 12.54 2.96 11.08
N GLY A 274 12.85 3.70 12.14
CA GLY A 274 14.20 4.15 12.47
C GLY A 274 14.25 4.84 13.83
N LYS A 275 15.41 5.41 14.14
CA LYS A 275 15.63 6.19 15.35
C LYS A 275 15.85 7.68 15.09
N HIS A 276 16.02 8.10 13.84
CA HIS A 276 16.23 9.51 13.50
C HIS A 276 14.98 10.12 12.90
N ASP A 277 14.66 11.34 13.32
CA ASP A 277 13.52 12.14 12.84
C ASP A 277 12.19 11.37 12.89
N VAL A 278 11.98 10.66 13.99
CA VAL A 278 10.79 9.85 14.25
C VAL A 278 9.55 10.72 14.30
N ILE A 279 8.55 10.40 13.51
CA ILE A 279 7.24 11.10 13.49
C ILE A 279 6.23 10.50 14.46
N ALA A 280 6.40 9.20 14.80
CA ALA A 280 5.61 8.52 15.81
C ALA A 280 6.45 7.42 16.47
N GLU A 281 6.71 7.56 17.76
CA GLU A 281 7.42 6.58 18.59
C GLU A 281 6.55 5.33 18.79
N VAL A 282 7.14 4.14 18.80
CA VAL A 282 6.46 2.89 19.17
C VAL A 282 6.67 2.66 20.67
N GLU A 283 5.73 3.14 21.48
CA GLU A 283 5.83 3.02 22.95
C GLU A 283 5.72 1.57 23.44
N GLY A 284 4.99 0.72 22.70
CA GLY A 284 4.87 -0.69 23.04
C GLY A 284 3.88 -1.45 22.16
N TRP A 285 3.80 -2.76 22.42
CA TRP A 285 2.90 -3.65 21.69
C TRP A 285 2.45 -4.85 22.52
N TYR A 286 1.39 -5.49 22.06
CA TYR A 286 0.92 -6.78 22.54
C TYR A 286 0.38 -7.61 21.38
N SER A 287 0.70 -8.92 21.38
CA SER A 287 0.27 -9.86 20.34
C SER A 287 -0.47 -11.03 20.97
N CYS A 288 -1.51 -11.51 20.31
CA CYS A 288 -2.19 -12.78 20.67
C CYS A 288 -2.53 -13.59 19.42
N THR A 289 -2.48 -14.90 19.57
CA THR A 289 -2.73 -15.85 18.47
C THR A 289 -3.55 -17.03 18.99
N SER A 290 -4.41 -17.57 18.15
CA SER A 290 -5.07 -18.87 18.33
C SER A 290 -5.37 -19.47 16.96
N ASP A 291 -5.45 -20.77 16.86
CA ASP A 291 -5.90 -21.43 15.63
C ASP A 291 -7.43 -21.31 15.49
N THR A 292 -7.90 -20.71 14.38
CA THR A 292 -9.33 -20.56 14.08
C THR A 292 -9.61 -20.79 12.59
N PRO A 293 -10.67 -21.57 12.24
CA PRO A 293 -11.06 -21.81 10.87
C PRO A 293 -12.03 -20.72 10.35
N ASP A 294 -11.64 -19.46 10.47
CA ASP A 294 -12.51 -18.33 10.14
C ASP A 294 -12.37 -17.84 8.69
N PHE A 295 -11.16 -17.97 8.11
CA PHE A 295 -10.88 -17.56 6.73
C PHE A 295 -9.61 -18.26 6.24
N TRP A 296 -9.64 -18.83 5.04
CA TRP A 296 -8.51 -19.58 4.48
C TRP A 296 -8.60 -19.64 2.95
N ARG A 297 -7.47 -19.91 2.30
CA ARG A 297 -7.40 -20.31 0.89
C ARG A 297 -6.42 -21.48 0.77
N ARG A 298 -6.88 -22.61 0.25
CA ARG A 298 -6.00 -23.76 -0.02
C ARG A 298 -5.11 -23.48 -1.22
N ASP A 299 -3.97 -24.16 -1.27
CA ASP A 299 -3.12 -24.12 -2.46
C ASP A 299 -3.89 -24.59 -3.71
N GLY A 300 -3.68 -23.88 -4.84
CA GLY A 300 -4.42 -24.12 -6.08
C GLY A 300 -5.84 -23.55 -6.15
N GLU A 301 -6.40 -23.08 -5.05
CA GLU A 301 -7.70 -22.42 -5.05
C GLU A 301 -7.58 -20.95 -5.49
N PRO A 302 -8.45 -20.47 -6.40
CA PRO A 302 -8.35 -19.09 -6.90
C PRO A 302 -8.85 -18.05 -5.89
N PHE A 303 -9.74 -18.44 -4.96
CA PHE A 303 -10.40 -17.52 -4.04
C PHE A 303 -10.44 -18.05 -2.62
N PRO A 304 -10.40 -17.16 -1.61
CA PRO A 304 -10.55 -17.57 -0.22
C PRO A 304 -11.99 -17.98 0.13
N MET A 305 -12.07 -18.78 1.17
CA MET A 305 -13.30 -19.20 1.85
C MET A 305 -13.33 -18.64 3.27
N HIS A 306 -14.50 -18.50 3.84
CA HIS A 306 -14.66 -18.02 5.23
C HIS A 306 -15.72 -18.80 6.01
N GLY A 307 -15.59 -18.75 7.34
CA GLY A 307 -16.45 -19.45 8.29
C GLY A 307 -17.80 -18.76 8.58
N GLY A 308 -18.30 -17.91 7.67
CA GLY A 308 -19.55 -17.19 7.86
C GLY A 308 -19.53 -16.29 9.11
N ARG A 309 -20.53 -16.42 9.98
CA ARG A 309 -20.63 -15.60 11.20
C ARG A 309 -19.45 -15.76 12.16
N PHE A 310 -18.80 -16.92 12.16
CA PHE A 310 -17.66 -17.21 13.01
C PHE A 310 -16.48 -16.27 12.72
N THR A 311 -16.31 -15.80 11.50
CA THR A 311 -15.26 -14.83 11.10
C THR A 311 -15.37 -13.52 11.89
N GLY A 312 -16.58 -13.06 12.20
CA GLY A 312 -16.79 -11.88 13.05
C GLY A 312 -16.77 -12.25 14.54
N ASP A 313 -17.70 -13.08 14.95
CA ASP A 313 -17.86 -13.49 16.33
C ASP A 313 -17.80 -15.04 16.43
N PRO A 314 -16.81 -15.63 17.11
CA PRO A 314 -15.90 -14.95 18.02
C PRO A 314 -14.56 -14.47 17.39
N ALA A 315 -14.21 -14.84 16.15
CA ALA A 315 -12.83 -14.71 15.68
C ALA A 315 -12.31 -13.27 15.72
N TYR A 316 -12.84 -12.35 14.92
CA TYR A 316 -12.39 -10.95 14.88
C TYR A 316 -12.52 -10.25 16.25
N PHE A 317 -13.75 -10.23 16.81
CA PHE A 317 -14.03 -9.44 18.01
C PHE A 317 -13.27 -9.91 19.24
N LYS A 318 -13.11 -11.22 19.41
CA LYS A 318 -12.35 -11.80 20.53
C LYS A 318 -10.89 -11.38 20.50
N HIS A 319 -10.23 -11.48 19.33
CA HIS A 319 -8.80 -11.19 19.22
C HIS A 319 -8.50 -9.71 19.29
N VAL A 320 -9.24 -8.87 18.56
CA VAL A 320 -9.06 -7.41 18.60
C VAL A 320 -9.30 -6.88 20.00
N ARG A 321 -10.38 -7.30 20.66
CA ARG A 321 -10.67 -6.91 22.04
C ARG A 321 -9.53 -7.29 22.98
N LYS A 322 -9.09 -8.56 22.91
CA LYS A 322 -8.03 -9.06 23.79
C LYS A 322 -6.72 -8.30 23.60
N ALA A 323 -6.27 -8.10 22.36
CA ALA A 323 -5.03 -7.40 22.10
C ALA A 323 -5.07 -5.94 22.58
N THR A 324 -6.16 -5.24 22.26
CA THR A 324 -6.38 -3.84 22.69
C THR A 324 -6.40 -3.71 24.22
N GLN A 325 -7.21 -4.51 24.89
CA GLN A 325 -7.35 -4.44 26.35
C GLN A 325 -6.04 -4.78 27.07
N LYS A 326 -5.32 -5.81 26.61
CA LYS A 326 -4.04 -6.20 27.21
C LYS A 326 -2.97 -5.14 27.06
N LEU A 327 -2.91 -4.46 25.91
CA LEU A 327 -1.98 -3.34 25.73
C LEU A 327 -2.37 -2.15 26.64
N MET A 328 -3.64 -1.80 26.68
CA MET A 328 -4.14 -0.73 27.55
C MET A 328 -3.88 -1.03 29.04
N GLU A 329 -4.13 -2.28 29.48
CA GLU A 329 -3.82 -2.74 30.84
C GLU A 329 -2.32 -2.60 31.15
N HIS A 330 -1.45 -3.01 30.23
CA HIS A 330 0.02 -2.96 30.41
C HIS A 330 0.51 -1.53 30.63
N PHE A 331 -0.06 -0.56 29.93
CA PHE A 331 0.30 0.87 30.07
C PHE A 331 -0.60 1.64 31.05
N ASN A 332 -1.50 0.96 31.76
CA ASN A 332 -2.49 1.56 32.66
C ASN A 332 -3.29 2.68 31.99
N LEU A 333 -3.76 2.46 30.76
CA LEU A 333 -4.52 3.41 29.94
C LEU A 333 -6.00 3.05 29.87
N LYS A 334 -6.82 4.09 29.73
CA LYS A 334 -8.23 4.00 29.36
C LYS A 334 -8.43 4.53 27.94
N ALA A 335 -9.56 4.23 27.30
CA ALA A 335 -9.87 4.77 25.97
C ALA A 335 -9.83 6.32 25.92
N SER A 336 -10.17 6.98 27.05
CA SER A 336 -10.10 8.45 27.19
C SER A 336 -8.69 9.03 27.13
N ASP A 337 -7.67 8.24 27.41
CA ASP A 337 -6.27 8.67 27.45
C ASP A 337 -5.59 8.59 26.06
N LEU A 338 -6.33 8.09 25.08
CA LEU A 338 -5.91 7.91 23.71
C LEU A 338 -6.60 8.92 22.81
N ASN A 339 -5.87 9.46 21.85
CA ASN A 339 -6.41 10.40 20.87
C ASN A 339 -7.08 9.68 19.70
N TYR A 340 -6.49 8.56 19.25
CA TYR A 340 -7.02 7.79 18.12
C TYR A 340 -6.97 6.29 18.38
N PHE A 341 -7.93 5.59 17.75
CA PHE A 341 -7.99 4.14 17.67
C PHE A 341 -8.12 3.71 16.22
N VAL A 342 -7.25 2.80 15.80
CA VAL A 342 -7.23 2.21 14.47
C VAL A 342 -7.45 0.71 14.62
N ALA A 343 -8.56 0.19 14.11
CA ALA A 343 -8.81 -1.24 14.04
C ALA A 343 -8.73 -1.76 12.59
N HIS A 344 -8.46 -3.04 12.41
CA HIS A 344 -8.65 -3.69 11.12
C HIS A 344 -10.10 -3.57 10.63
N GLN A 345 -10.31 -3.37 9.32
CA GLN A 345 -11.59 -3.01 8.72
C GLN A 345 -12.01 -4.04 7.65
N PRO A 346 -12.48 -5.25 8.03
CA PRO A 346 -12.92 -6.24 7.05
C PRO A 346 -14.24 -5.85 6.36
N ASN A 347 -15.05 -5.05 7.03
CA ASN A 347 -16.27 -4.40 6.54
C ASN A 347 -16.52 -3.11 7.34
N PRO A 348 -17.48 -2.24 6.93
CA PRO A 348 -17.71 -0.96 7.60
C PRO A 348 -18.17 -1.04 9.07
N GLN A 349 -18.79 -2.16 9.45
CA GLN A 349 -19.44 -2.30 10.76
C GLN A 349 -18.49 -2.78 11.87
N PHE A 350 -17.54 -3.66 11.55
CA PHE A 350 -16.68 -4.29 12.54
C PHE A 350 -15.79 -3.30 13.30
N PRO A 351 -15.05 -2.39 12.64
CA PRO A 351 -14.21 -1.43 13.37
C PRO A 351 -15.03 -0.46 14.23
N VAL A 352 -16.21 -0.07 13.78
CA VAL A 352 -17.12 0.80 14.55
C VAL A 352 -17.66 0.09 15.78
N ARG A 353 -18.11 -1.16 15.62
CA ARG A 353 -18.65 -1.97 16.72
C ARG A 353 -17.58 -2.20 17.79
N ILE A 354 -16.38 -2.64 17.41
CA ILE A 354 -15.32 -2.93 18.39
C ILE A 354 -14.83 -1.67 19.10
N ALA A 355 -14.73 -0.54 18.38
CA ALA A 355 -14.37 0.74 18.98
C ALA A 355 -15.35 1.15 20.08
N LYS A 356 -16.65 1.08 19.81
CA LYS A 356 -17.71 1.38 20.79
C LYS A 356 -17.71 0.41 21.98
N GLU A 357 -17.52 -0.87 21.74
CA GLU A 357 -17.41 -1.88 22.81
C GLU A 357 -16.22 -1.61 23.74
N LEU A 358 -15.13 -1.07 23.22
CA LEU A 358 -13.92 -0.72 23.97
C LEU A 358 -13.98 0.67 24.63
N GLY A 359 -15.08 1.41 24.42
CA GLY A 359 -15.31 2.73 25.03
C GLY A 359 -14.68 3.90 24.28
N PHE A 360 -14.28 3.72 23.03
CA PHE A 360 -13.80 4.83 22.20
C PHE A 360 -14.97 5.68 21.67
N ARG A 361 -14.77 7.00 21.63
CA ARG A 361 -15.72 7.94 21.04
C ARG A 361 -15.55 8.03 19.53
N ASP A 362 -16.58 8.48 18.83
CA ASP A 362 -16.60 8.55 17.37
C ASP A 362 -15.41 9.33 16.79
N GLU A 363 -15.02 10.45 17.37
CA GLU A 363 -13.89 11.26 16.95
C GLU A 363 -12.51 10.56 17.06
N GLN A 364 -12.41 9.51 17.88
CA GLN A 364 -11.16 8.77 18.07
C GLN A 364 -10.95 7.68 16.99
N TYR A 365 -12.02 7.10 16.42
CA TYR A 365 -11.86 6.01 15.46
C TYR A 365 -12.34 6.36 14.05
N LEU A 366 -13.30 7.27 13.85
CA LEU A 366 -13.81 7.61 12.51
C LEU A 366 -12.73 8.09 11.55
N PRO A 367 -11.70 8.85 11.95
CA PRO A 367 -10.63 9.25 11.05
C PRO A 367 -9.87 8.08 10.43
N SER A 368 -9.82 6.94 11.12
CA SER A 368 -9.13 5.74 10.63
C SER A 368 -9.96 4.92 9.62
N ILE A 369 -11.28 5.20 9.50
CA ILE A 369 -12.20 4.39 8.69
C ILE A 369 -12.06 4.73 7.21
N GLN A 370 -11.32 3.90 6.49
CA GLN A 370 -11.03 4.09 5.06
C GLN A 370 -11.70 3.04 4.16
N ILE A 371 -12.30 2.01 4.74
CA ILE A 371 -12.96 0.95 3.97
C ILE A 371 -14.09 1.45 3.07
N ASN A 372 -14.74 2.55 3.46
CA ASN A 372 -15.82 3.17 2.67
C ASN A 372 -15.33 3.85 1.39
N LYS A 373 -14.00 4.03 1.25
CA LYS A 373 -13.34 4.71 0.13
C LYS A 373 -12.46 3.77 -0.71
N PHE A 374 -11.80 2.81 -0.06
CA PHE A 374 -10.84 1.96 -0.73
C PHE A 374 -11.24 0.48 -0.74
N GLY A 375 -12.21 0.08 0.08
CA GLY A 375 -12.49 -1.31 0.37
C GLY A 375 -11.48 -1.91 1.35
N ASN A 376 -11.64 -3.18 1.68
CA ASN A 376 -10.69 -3.93 2.48
C ASN A 376 -9.46 -4.31 1.64
N THR A 377 -8.34 -3.67 1.90
CA THR A 377 -7.03 -3.93 1.27
C THR A 377 -6.22 -4.97 2.07
N TYR A 378 -6.89 -5.86 2.77
CA TYR A 378 -6.34 -6.96 3.57
C TYR A 378 -5.13 -6.52 4.42
N SER A 379 -3.91 -6.96 4.11
CA SER A 379 -2.71 -6.61 4.90
C SER A 379 -2.39 -5.10 4.90
N GLY A 380 -2.84 -4.36 3.88
CA GLY A 380 -2.74 -2.90 3.82
C GLY A 380 -3.80 -2.15 4.63
N CYS A 381 -4.86 -2.82 5.08
CA CYS A 381 -6.03 -2.16 5.65
C CYS A 381 -5.75 -1.38 6.94
N SER A 382 -5.16 -2.01 7.95
CA SER A 382 -4.77 -1.33 9.21
C SER A 382 -3.66 -0.29 8.97
N PRO A 383 -2.62 -0.55 8.16
CA PRO A 383 -1.64 0.45 7.75
C PRO A 383 -2.24 1.69 7.09
N VAL A 384 -3.20 1.53 6.17
CA VAL A 384 -3.90 2.66 5.53
C VAL A 384 -4.71 3.46 6.56
N GLY A 385 -5.39 2.79 7.48
CA GLY A 385 -6.09 3.45 8.59
C GLY A 385 -5.16 4.25 9.51
N LEU A 386 -3.97 3.71 9.81
CA LEU A 386 -2.94 4.43 10.57
C LEU A 386 -2.41 5.65 9.80
N ALA A 387 -2.14 5.51 8.51
CA ALA A 387 -1.70 6.62 7.67
C ALA A 387 -2.74 7.76 7.65
N ALA A 388 -4.04 7.43 7.54
CA ALA A 388 -5.11 8.42 7.59
C ALA A 388 -5.14 9.20 8.91
N VAL A 389 -4.86 8.54 10.03
CA VAL A 389 -4.72 9.20 11.33
C VAL A 389 -3.46 10.06 11.37
N LEU A 390 -2.33 9.57 10.88
CA LEU A 390 -1.07 10.34 10.83
C LEU A 390 -1.18 11.58 9.91
N ASP A 391 -2.07 11.58 8.92
CA ASP A 391 -2.34 12.76 8.08
C ASP A 391 -2.93 13.93 8.88
N ILE A 392 -3.58 13.68 10.03
CA ILE A 392 -4.29 14.69 10.81
C ILE A 392 -3.79 14.85 12.26
N ALA A 393 -3.16 13.83 12.82
CA ALA A 393 -2.71 13.81 14.21
C ALA A 393 -1.78 14.99 14.53
N LYS A 394 -1.83 15.49 15.77
CA LYS A 394 -0.95 16.54 16.28
C LYS A 394 0.24 15.91 17.02
N PRO A 395 1.30 16.65 17.26
CA PRO A 395 2.37 16.21 18.15
C PRO A 395 1.86 15.80 19.54
N GLU A 396 2.53 14.82 20.13
CA GLU A 396 2.25 14.25 21.47
C GLU A 396 0.91 13.50 21.60
N GLU A 397 0.20 13.27 20.49
CA GLU A 397 -1.01 12.46 20.50
C GLU A 397 -0.71 10.97 20.47
N ARG A 398 -1.49 10.21 21.24
CA ARG A 398 -1.39 8.74 21.31
C ARG A 398 -2.38 8.07 20.38
N ILE A 399 -1.87 7.12 19.61
CA ILE A 399 -2.61 6.32 18.65
C ILE A 399 -2.50 4.86 19.07
N LEU A 400 -3.62 4.18 19.28
CA LEU A 400 -3.66 2.74 19.48
C LEU A 400 -4.09 2.09 18.17
N VAL A 401 -3.22 1.23 17.62
CA VAL A 401 -3.50 0.47 16.39
C VAL A 401 -3.69 -0.99 16.75
N THR A 402 -4.81 -1.59 16.36
CA THR A 402 -5.04 -3.02 16.55
C THR A 402 -5.39 -3.68 15.21
N SER A 403 -4.47 -4.46 14.71
CA SER A 403 -4.66 -5.28 13.51
C SER A 403 -5.33 -6.60 13.84
N TYR A 404 -5.84 -7.26 12.81
CA TYR A 404 -6.36 -8.61 12.89
C TYR A 404 -5.99 -9.36 11.62
N GLY A 405 -5.56 -10.60 11.77
CA GLY A 405 -5.38 -11.56 10.70
C GLY A 405 -6.16 -12.83 11.01
N SER A 406 -6.90 -13.30 10.04
CA SER A 406 -7.66 -14.55 10.14
C SER A 406 -6.74 -15.74 10.32
N GLY A 407 -7.24 -16.80 10.95
CA GLY A 407 -6.48 -18.00 11.23
C GLY A 407 -6.10 -18.30 12.68
N ALA A 408 -6.08 -17.44 13.69
CA ALA A 408 -6.26 -16.02 13.79
C ALA A 408 -5.24 -15.39 14.74
N GLY A 409 -5.04 -14.10 14.60
CA GLY A 409 -4.21 -13.35 15.53
C GLY A 409 -4.48 -11.85 15.47
N SER A 410 -4.01 -11.13 16.49
CA SER A 410 -4.14 -9.68 16.57
C SER A 410 -2.90 -9.10 17.22
N ASP A 411 -2.41 -7.98 16.65
CA ASP A 411 -1.32 -7.20 17.21
C ASP A 411 -1.86 -5.81 17.55
N ALA A 412 -1.62 -5.35 18.77
CA ALA A 412 -1.90 -3.99 19.20
C ALA A 412 -0.60 -3.23 19.39
N TYR A 413 -0.56 -1.97 18.94
CA TYR A 413 0.58 -1.05 19.04
C TYR A 413 0.15 0.25 19.66
N LEU A 414 0.93 0.76 20.59
CA LEU A 414 0.80 2.11 21.13
C LEU A 414 1.86 3.00 20.50
N LEU A 415 1.41 4.04 19.81
CA LEU A 415 2.26 5.02 19.16
C LEU A 415 2.05 6.39 19.78
N ARG A 416 3.12 7.18 19.88
CA ARG A 416 3.03 8.60 20.28
C ARG A 416 3.68 9.46 19.21
N THR A 417 2.91 10.38 18.64
CA THR A 417 3.39 11.32 17.61
C THR A 417 4.38 12.33 18.20
N THR A 418 5.28 12.80 17.35
CA THR A 418 6.29 13.81 17.72
C THR A 418 6.11 15.10 16.92
N SER A 419 6.91 16.12 17.25
CA SER A 419 6.95 17.38 16.50
C SER A 419 7.40 17.22 15.06
N GLN A 420 8.18 16.18 14.73
CA GLN A 420 8.66 15.90 13.37
C GLN A 420 7.51 15.61 12.38
N LEU A 421 6.38 15.11 12.87
CA LEU A 421 5.22 14.77 12.05
C LEU A 421 4.73 15.95 11.20
N VAL A 422 4.71 17.16 11.78
CA VAL A 422 4.17 18.35 11.10
C VAL A 422 5.01 18.74 9.88
N ASP A 423 6.32 18.68 10.00
CA ASP A 423 7.22 19.05 8.90
C ASP A 423 7.32 17.95 7.83
N LYS A 424 7.38 16.69 8.24
CA LYS A 424 7.38 15.57 7.31
C LYS A 424 6.09 15.50 6.48
N ARG A 425 4.95 15.80 7.07
CA ARG A 425 3.64 15.84 6.39
C ARG A 425 3.61 16.83 5.20
N LYS A 426 4.33 17.93 5.27
CA LYS A 426 4.43 18.92 4.18
C LYS A 426 5.10 18.35 2.91
N ARG A 427 5.87 17.29 3.03
CA ARG A 427 6.57 16.65 1.92
C ARG A 427 5.67 15.76 1.06
N GLN A 428 4.53 15.32 1.59
CA GLN A 428 3.63 14.38 0.92
C GLN A 428 2.41 15.11 0.35
N LYS A 429 2.35 15.22 -0.97
CA LYS A 429 1.18 15.75 -1.69
C LYS A 429 0.11 14.68 -1.88
N ILE A 430 0.51 13.41 -2.09
CA ILE A 430 -0.38 12.27 -2.29
C ILE A 430 -0.58 11.56 -0.95
N ASN A 431 -1.42 12.11 -0.09
CA ASN A 431 -1.81 11.52 1.19
C ASN A 431 -3.12 10.72 1.06
N VAL A 432 -3.60 10.14 2.16
CA VAL A 432 -4.83 9.34 2.17
C VAL A 432 -6.05 10.14 1.73
N LYS A 433 -6.20 11.35 2.26
CA LYS A 433 -7.32 12.23 1.90
C LYS A 433 -7.31 12.59 0.41
N PHE A 434 -6.13 12.94 -0.13
CA PHE A 434 -5.99 13.24 -1.56
C PHE A 434 -6.47 12.05 -2.42
N GLN A 435 -6.03 10.83 -2.11
CA GLN A 435 -6.43 9.64 -2.87
C GLN A 435 -7.91 9.29 -2.71
N ALA A 436 -8.51 9.59 -1.55
CA ALA A 436 -9.93 9.32 -1.28
C ALA A 436 -10.90 10.29 -1.96
N GLU A 437 -10.47 11.54 -2.19
CA GLU A 437 -11.35 12.64 -2.61
C GLU A 437 -10.93 13.26 -3.94
N ASN A 438 -9.95 12.69 -4.63
CA ASN A 438 -9.43 13.23 -5.88
C ASN A 438 -10.51 13.30 -6.97
N PRO A 439 -10.71 14.44 -7.67
CA PRO A 439 -11.71 14.59 -8.72
C PRO A 439 -11.44 13.75 -9.97
N PHE A 440 -10.26 13.20 -10.14
CA PHE A 440 -9.87 12.32 -11.25
C PHE A 440 -10.10 10.83 -10.96
N ILE A 441 -10.84 10.50 -9.89
CA ILE A 441 -11.33 9.14 -9.65
C ILE A 441 -12.25 8.75 -10.80
N GLU A 442 -11.99 7.58 -11.37
CA GLU A 442 -12.75 6.99 -12.47
C GLU A 442 -13.56 5.80 -11.97
N TYR A 443 -14.87 5.86 -12.18
CA TYR A 443 -15.77 4.80 -11.74
C TYR A 443 -16.02 3.81 -12.87
N VAL A 444 -15.84 2.53 -12.57
CA VAL A 444 -16.07 1.43 -13.50
C VAL A 444 -17.30 0.61 -13.10
N ASP A 445 -17.91 -0.04 -14.09
CA ASP A 445 -18.99 -1.00 -13.86
C ASP A 445 -18.46 -2.35 -13.32
N TYR A 446 -19.37 -3.25 -12.94
CA TYR A 446 -18.98 -4.54 -12.37
C TYR A 446 -18.24 -5.43 -13.37
N THR A 447 -18.57 -5.39 -14.64
CA THR A 447 -17.92 -6.18 -15.68
C THR A 447 -16.47 -5.74 -15.87
N THR A 448 -16.28 -4.44 -16.02
CA THR A 448 -14.95 -3.82 -16.12
C THR A 448 -14.14 -4.06 -14.83
N TYR A 449 -14.75 -3.91 -13.65
CA TYR A 449 -14.11 -4.24 -12.37
C TYR A 449 -13.59 -5.68 -12.35
N ARG A 450 -14.39 -6.67 -12.76
CA ARG A 450 -13.95 -8.07 -12.77
C ARG A 450 -12.81 -8.31 -13.75
N ARG A 451 -12.90 -7.72 -14.94
CA ARG A 451 -11.84 -7.80 -15.96
C ARG A 451 -10.52 -7.24 -15.44
N LEU A 452 -10.53 -6.03 -14.91
CA LEU A 452 -9.32 -5.38 -14.36
C LEU A 452 -8.75 -6.17 -13.19
N LYS A 453 -9.60 -6.61 -12.26
CA LYS A 453 -9.18 -7.32 -11.05
C LYS A 453 -8.55 -8.67 -11.32
N LEU A 454 -9.03 -9.39 -12.31
CA LEU A 454 -8.51 -10.70 -12.69
C LEU A 454 -7.36 -10.62 -13.72
N GLY A 455 -7.14 -9.43 -14.29
CA GLY A 455 -6.15 -9.22 -15.34
C GLY A 455 -6.51 -9.98 -16.62
N MET A 456 -7.81 -10.04 -16.95
CA MET A 456 -8.32 -10.73 -18.16
C MET A 456 -8.79 -9.72 -19.19
#